data_943a1abdcfdfd2c4f3e9eb011cc9e290
#
_entry.id   943a1abdcfdfd2c4f3e9eb011cc9e290
#
_cell.length_a   1.000
_cell.length_b   1.000
_cell.length_c   1.000
_cell.angle_alpha   90.00
_cell.angle_beta   90.00
_cell.angle_gamma   90.00
#
_symmetry.space_group_name_H-M   'P 1'
#
loop_
_entity.id
_entity.type
_entity.pdbx_description
1 polymer ?
#
loop_
_entity_poly.entity_id
_entity_poly.type
_entity_poly.pdbx_seq_one_letter_code
_entity_poly.pdbx_strand_id
1 'polypeptide(L)'
;NLERKPEVQRVGIYSVETGEAQRMYERWDELEKRTLSLSKKMPMEMQDAFYQLVEYPAVASAGVAKIYLAATMGDSLTMQSLFERDKQMTYKYNKEIAGGKWDGMMLDKHIGYKMWSMPNENTLPRVNKSSATTNITTANEIAIMAHDYTKRTDAEDARWVFLPGLGRGKGNMGIEPVTAMSRPEGDGATLEYEINFSQKGKQKLALGILPTNDVNPARGLRIGIRIDNGEMQTIDARQGYVDTFNEYTKDNLARSKVLKPLPKPASDIYLSGFRQRMRSEVFDNLRWLSIDIDIPTTGTHTVKVVMIDPEIVVEKLIINPDNEHPSYHGKE
;
A
#
# COMPACT_ATOMS: atom_id res chain seq x y z
N ASN A 1 -0.28 5.97 11.51
CA ASN A 1 0.31 4.64 11.68
C ASN A 1 1.72 4.75 12.27
N LEU A 2 1.80 4.69 13.61
CA LEU A 2 3.06 4.91 14.36
C LEU A 2 4.15 3.88 14.02
N GLU A 3 3.76 2.67 13.69
CA GLU A 3 4.68 1.56 13.41
C GLU A 3 5.33 1.64 12.02
N ARG A 4 4.81 2.49 11.14
CA ARG A 4 5.28 2.64 9.75
C ARG A 4 5.94 3.99 9.47
N LYS A 5 6.33 4.72 10.49
CA LYS A 5 6.90 6.08 10.33
C LYS A 5 8.09 6.16 9.36
N PRO A 6 9.11 5.26 9.43
CA PRO A 6 10.25 5.36 8.51
C PRO A 6 9.87 5.10 7.05
N GLU A 7 8.83 4.32 6.81
CA GLU A 7 8.40 3.91 5.48
C GLU A 7 7.50 4.97 4.83
N VAL A 8 6.65 5.63 5.61
CA VAL A 8 5.74 6.66 5.09
C VAL A 8 6.38 8.04 5.00
N GLN A 9 7.46 8.27 5.76
CA GLN A 9 8.24 9.50 5.72
C GLN A 9 9.40 9.37 4.72
N ARG A 10 9.10 9.06 3.47
CA ARG A 10 10.09 8.91 2.39
C ARG A 10 9.83 9.92 1.28
N VAL A 11 10.90 10.53 0.80
CA VAL A 11 10.87 11.37 -0.41
C VAL A 11 10.88 10.46 -1.64
N GLY A 12 10.05 10.77 -2.63
CA GLY A 12 10.01 10.06 -3.91
C GLY A 12 9.15 8.78 -3.92
N ILE A 13 8.35 8.54 -2.88
CA ILE A 13 7.41 7.39 -2.86
C ILE A 13 6.28 7.58 -3.87
N TYR A 14 5.87 8.83 -4.11
CA TYR A 14 4.86 9.19 -5.10
C TYR A 14 5.53 9.78 -6.33
N SER A 15 5.09 9.40 -7.52
CA SER A 15 5.64 9.90 -8.78
C SER A 15 5.25 11.35 -9.04
N VAL A 16 6.23 12.16 -9.43
CA VAL A 16 5.98 13.53 -9.92
C VAL A 16 5.51 13.48 -11.37
N GLU A 17 6.09 12.59 -12.17
CA GLU A 17 5.84 12.47 -13.61
C GLU A 17 4.38 12.11 -13.92
N THR A 18 3.79 11.23 -13.12
CA THR A 18 2.37 10.84 -13.26
C THR A 18 1.40 11.79 -12.56
N GLY A 19 1.92 12.85 -11.90
CA GLY A 19 1.13 13.78 -11.11
C GLY A 19 0.63 13.22 -9.77
N GLU A 20 1.06 12.02 -9.39
CA GLU A 20 0.62 11.34 -8.17
C GLU A 20 0.98 12.12 -6.91
N ALA A 21 2.21 12.65 -6.82
CA ALA A 21 2.65 13.48 -5.70
C ALA A 21 1.77 14.72 -5.53
N GLN A 22 1.40 15.36 -6.64
CA GLN A 22 0.52 16.52 -6.64
C GLN A 22 -0.90 16.17 -6.16
N ARG A 23 -1.49 15.08 -6.69
CA ARG A 23 -2.82 14.62 -6.26
C ARG A 23 -2.86 14.27 -4.77
N MET A 24 -1.81 13.63 -4.26
CA MET A 24 -1.71 13.32 -2.83
C MET A 24 -1.56 14.57 -1.99
N TYR A 25 -0.80 15.57 -2.44
CA TYR A 25 -0.70 16.86 -1.77
C TYR A 25 -2.07 17.54 -1.67
N GLU A 26 -2.83 17.57 -2.76
CA GLU A 26 -4.16 18.17 -2.83
C GLU A 26 -5.18 17.48 -1.91
N ARG A 27 -5.13 16.14 -1.79
CA ARG A 27 -5.98 15.38 -0.84
C ARG A 27 -5.72 15.79 0.62
N TRP A 28 -4.44 15.93 1.00
CA TRP A 28 -4.07 16.39 2.34
C TRP A 28 -4.46 17.85 2.56
N ASP A 29 -4.32 18.67 1.55
CA ASP A 29 -4.70 20.09 1.59
C ASP A 29 -6.21 20.28 1.72
N GLU A 30 -7.00 19.45 1.05
CA GLU A 30 -8.46 19.42 1.20
C GLU A 30 -8.88 19.04 2.63
N LEU A 31 -8.29 17.98 3.19
CA LEU A 31 -8.54 17.58 4.58
C LEU A 31 -8.27 18.75 5.56
N GLU A 32 -7.13 19.40 5.39
CA GLU A 32 -6.74 20.54 6.19
C GLU A 32 -7.76 21.70 6.06
N LYS A 33 -8.09 22.09 4.83
CA LYS A 33 -9.07 23.16 4.56
C LYS A 33 -10.44 22.87 5.20
N ARG A 34 -10.90 21.63 5.08
CA ARG A 34 -12.17 21.20 5.69
C ARG A 34 -12.09 21.28 7.21
N THR A 35 -11.01 20.81 7.81
CA THR A 35 -10.81 20.86 9.27
C THR A 35 -10.78 22.29 9.78
N LEU A 36 -10.00 23.18 9.14
CA LEU A 36 -9.92 24.59 9.52
C LEU A 36 -11.25 25.33 9.30
N SER A 37 -12.02 24.97 8.28
CA SER A 37 -13.36 25.52 8.08
C SER A 37 -14.33 25.12 9.18
N LEU A 38 -14.24 23.89 9.68
CA LEU A 38 -15.04 23.43 10.83
C LEU A 38 -14.59 24.12 12.12
N SER A 39 -13.29 24.24 12.35
CA SER A 39 -12.74 24.93 13.54
C SER A 39 -13.32 26.34 13.72
N LYS A 40 -13.40 27.12 12.64
CA LYS A 40 -13.97 28.46 12.65
C LYS A 40 -15.44 28.51 13.03
N LYS A 41 -16.18 27.43 12.96
CA LYS A 41 -17.59 27.29 13.29
C LYS A 41 -17.83 26.77 14.71
N MET A 42 -16.77 26.35 15.40
CA MET A 42 -16.91 25.83 16.76
C MET A 42 -17.22 26.96 17.75
N PRO A 43 -18.16 26.75 18.67
CA PRO A 43 -18.38 27.68 19.81
C PRO A 43 -17.08 27.87 20.59
N MET A 44 -16.92 29.04 21.20
CA MET A 44 -15.69 29.41 21.90
C MET A 44 -15.32 28.39 22.99
N GLU A 45 -16.31 27.95 23.74
CA GLU A 45 -16.13 26.93 24.81
C GLU A 45 -15.70 25.55 24.31
N MET A 46 -15.82 25.27 23.02
CA MET A 46 -15.41 23.99 22.40
C MET A 46 -14.13 24.11 21.61
N GLN A 47 -13.57 25.30 21.39
CA GLN A 47 -12.41 25.48 20.50
C GLN A 47 -11.18 24.72 20.95
N ASP A 48 -10.85 24.74 22.25
CA ASP A 48 -9.69 24.01 22.78
C ASP A 48 -9.87 22.49 22.63
N ALA A 49 -11.06 21.99 22.93
CA ALA A 49 -11.37 20.57 22.75
C ALA A 49 -11.33 20.15 21.27
N PHE A 50 -11.87 20.99 20.37
CA PHE A 50 -11.82 20.72 18.93
C PHE A 50 -10.38 20.77 18.41
N TYR A 51 -9.58 21.74 18.86
CA TYR A 51 -8.16 21.80 18.51
C TYR A 51 -7.44 20.54 18.92
N GLN A 52 -7.59 20.09 20.16
CA GLN A 52 -6.93 18.91 20.69
C GLN A 52 -7.33 17.62 19.98
N LEU A 53 -8.64 17.41 19.76
CA LEU A 53 -9.18 16.12 19.34
C LEU A 53 -9.32 15.99 17.81
N VAL A 54 -9.40 17.10 17.08
CA VAL A 54 -9.69 17.10 15.64
C VAL A 54 -8.66 17.92 14.85
N GLU A 55 -8.50 19.21 15.19
CA GLU A 55 -7.67 20.11 14.37
C GLU A 55 -6.21 19.70 14.40
N TYR A 56 -5.62 19.55 15.57
CA TYR A 56 -4.21 19.20 15.70
C TYR A 56 -3.88 17.85 15.03
N PRO A 57 -4.55 16.73 15.35
CA PRO A 57 -4.22 15.45 14.71
C PRO A 57 -4.43 15.47 13.20
N ALA A 58 -5.45 16.13 12.67
CA ALA A 58 -5.71 16.19 11.23
C ALA A 58 -4.70 17.11 10.52
N VAL A 59 -4.52 18.34 10.99
CA VAL A 59 -3.69 19.36 10.32
C VAL A 59 -2.20 19.07 10.49
N ALA A 60 -1.76 18.60 11.67
CA ALA A 60 -0.37 18.20 11.87
C ALA A 60 0.01 16.98 11.01
N SER A 61 -0.87 15.97 10.94
CA SER A 61 -0.63 14.81 10.06
C SER A 61 -0.57 15.21 8.58
N ALA A 62 -1.49 16.08 8.14
CA ALA A 62 -1.47 16.64 6.79
C ALA A 62 -0.18 17.45 6.55
N GLY A 63 0.25 18.24 7.53
CA GLY A 63 1.49 19.02 7.47
C GLY A 63 2.71 18.14 7.26
N VAL A 64 2.86 17.08 8.06
CA VAL A 64 3.97 16.12 7.92
C VAL A 64 3.95 15.44 6.55
N ALA A 65 2.80 14.95 6.10
CA ALA A 65 2.68 14.33 4.78
C ALA A 65 3.05 15.32 3.66
N LYS A 66 2.56 16.55 3.72
CA LYS A 66 2.86 17.61 2.74
C LYS A 66 4.34 18.02 2.74
N ILE A 67 5.06 17.96 3.88
CA ILE A 67 6.51 18.19 3.92
C ILE A 67 7.25 17.20 3.00
N TYR A 68 6.93 15.91 3.06
CA TYR A 68 7.57 14.89 2.24
C TYR A 68 7.14 14.97 0.76
N LEU A 69 5.90 15.35 0.50
CA LEU A 69 5.40 15.58 -0.85
C LEU A 69 6.03 16.83 -1.49
N ALA A 70 6.17 17.93 -0.75
CA ALA A 70 6.87 19.13 -1.21
C ALA A 70 8.35 18.83 -1.50
N ALA A 71 9.01 18.07 -0.60
CA ALA A 71 10.39 17.60 -0.85
C ALA A 71 10.50 16.72 -2.10
N THR A 72 9.49 15.87 -2.35
CA THR A 72 9.41 15.01 -3.55
C THR A 72 9.29 15.85 -4.82
N MET A 73 8.46 16.91 -4.79
CA MET A 73 8.24 17.81 -5.92
C MET A 73 9.31 18.89 -6.08
N GLY A 74 10.31 18.92 -5.20
CA GLY A 74 11.39 19.93 -5.28
C GLY A 74 11.06 21.29 -4.66
N ASP A 75 9.90 21.42 -4.00
CA ASP A 75 9.43 22.68 -3.42
C ASP A 75 9.97 22.87 -1.99
N SER A 76 11.17 23.43 -1.90
CA SER A 76 11.84 23.70 -0.63
C SER A 76 11.18 24.80 0.20
N LEU A 77 10.51 25.76 -0.42
CA LEU A 77 9.86 26.88 0.27
C LEU A 77 8.62 26.40 1.01
N THR A 78 7.74 25.68 0.33
CA THR A 78 6.57 25.05 0.95
C THR A 78 6.97 24.09 2.07
N MET A 79 8.00 23.25 1.83
CA MET A 79 8.52 22.33 2.82
C MET A 79 8.95 23.04 4.11
N GLN A 80 9.70 24.12 4.00
CA GLN A 80 10.16 24.92 5.16
C GLN A 80 9.00 25.59 5.88
N SER A 81 8.06 26.19 5.15
CA SER A 81 6.89 26.83 5.72
C SER A 81 6.04 25.86 6.54
N LEU A 82 5.82 24.66 6.02
CA LEU A 82 5.07 23.60 6.72
C LEU A 82 5.79 23.13 7.98
N PHE A 83 7.10 23.06 7.95
CA PHE A 83 7.91 22.67 9.10
C PHE A 83 7.85 23.72 10.25
N GLU A 84 7.93 25.00 9.90
CA GLU A 84 7.76 26.05 10.92
C GLU A 84 6.33 26.09 11.46
N ARG A 85 5.33 25.86 10.64
CA ARG A 85 3.95 25.74 11.07
C ARG A 85 3.75 24.58 12.06
N ASP A 86 4.37 23.44 11.82
CA ASP A 86 4.30 22.29 12.74
C ASP A 86 4.82 22.63 14.15
N LYS A 87 5.91 23.39 14.24
CA LYS A 87 6.42 23.89 15.52
C LYS A 87 5.41 24.80 16.23
N GLN A 88 4.76 25.69 15.47
CA GLN A 88 3.74 26.60 16.03
C GLN A 88 2.53 25.83 16.53
N MET A 89 2.06 24.84 15.79
CA MET A 89 0.94 24.00 16.19
C MET A 89 1.26 23.18 17.44
N THR A 90 2.46 22.63 17.51
CA THR A 90 2.95 21.91 18.69
C THR A 90 3.09 22.83 19.91
N TYR A 91 3.57 24.04 19.70
CA TYR A 91 3.64 25.05 20.77
C TYR A 91 2.24 25.41 21.28
N LYS A 92 1.28 25.70 20.38
CA LYS A 92 -0.10 25.98 20.74
C LYS A 92 -0.73 24.86 21.55
N TYR A 93 -0.52 23.58 21.14
CA TYR A 93 -1.03 22.44 21.88
C TYR A 93 -0.52 22.38 23.32
N ASN A 94 0.80 22.52 23.48
CA ASN A 94 1.42 22.39 24.80
C ASN A 94 1.22 23.61 25.70
N LYS A 95 1.17 24.83 25.14
CA LYS A 95 1.31 26.05 25.93
C LYS A 95 0.06 26.93 25.99
N GLU A 96 -0.83 26.84 24.99
CA GLU A 96 -1.92 27.81 24.86
C GLU A 96 -3.28 27.20 25.20
N ILE A 97 -3.63 26.05 24.55
CA ILE A 97 -4.95 25.44 24.76
C ILE A 97 -5.16 25.06 26.23
N ALA A 98 -6.38 25.24 26.70
CA ALA A 98 -6.78 24.97 28.09
C ALA A 98 -5.84 25.61 29.14
N GLY A 99 -5.30 26.81 28.83
CA GLY A 99 -4.38 27.53 29.71
C GLY A 99 -3.05 26.81 29.94
N GLY A 100 -2.59 26.01 28.99
CA GLY A 100 -1.34 25.23 29.09
C GLY A 100 -1.45 23.95 29.90
N LYS A 101 -2.65 23.47 30.19
CA LYS A 101 -2.90 22.22 30.92
C LYS A 101 -2.18 21.02 30.32
N TRP A 102 -2.01 21.01 29.02
CA TRP A 102 -1.47 19.91 28.25
C TRP A 102 0.04 20.05 27.94
N ASP A 103 0.72 20.92 28.69
CA ASP A 103 2.17 21.11 28.51
C ASP A 103 2.92 19.79 28.66
N GLY A 104 3.77 19.51 27.68
CA GLY A 104 4.56 18.29 27.63
C GLY A 104 3.89 17.09 26.93
N MET A 105 2.63 17.20 26.52
CA MET A 105 1.94 16.09 25.85
C MET A 105 2.45 15.86 24.42
N MET A 106 2.79 16.92 23.69
CA MET A 106 3.30 16.86 22.30
C MET A 106 4.80 17.22 22.28
N LEU A 107 5.64 16.40 22.91
CA LEU A 107 7.09 16.57 22.92
C LEU A 107 7.83 15.65 21.97
N ASP A 108 7.19 14.54 21.56
CA ASP A 108 7.83 13.55 20.71
C ASP A 108 8.21 14.13 19.35
N LYS A 109 9.43 13.85 18.95
CA LYS A 109 9.90 14.20 17.60
C LYS A 109 9.23 13.29 16.58
N HIS A 110 8.67 13.88 15.52
CA HIS A 110 7.82 13.15 14.59
C HIS A 110 8.15 13.39 13.11
N ILE A 111 9.19 14.19 12.83
CA ILE A 111 9.67 14.45 11.47
C ILE A 111 11.13 14.01 11.38
N GLY A 112 11.47 13.25 10.32
CA GLY A 112 12.85 12.83 10.08
C GLY A 112 13.19 11.44 10.61
N TYR A 113 12.19 10.54 10.72
CA TYR A 113 12.45 9.15 11.07
C TYR A 113 13.33 8.48 10.01
N LYS A 114 14.43 7.88 10.46
CA LYS A 114 15.31 7.03 9.63
C LYS A 114 15.22 5.56 10.02
N MET A 115 14.80 5.32 11.24
CA MET A 115 14.62 4.01 11.86
C MET A 115 13.36 4.04 12.74
N TRP A 116 13.04 2.95 13.37
CA TRP A 116 11.88 2.84 14.26
C TRP A 116 11.97 3.70 15.53
N SER A 117 13.16 4.06 15.94
CA SER A 117 13.37 4.92 17.10
C SER A 117 13.07 6.39 16.77
N MET A 118 12.52 7.09 17.74
CA MET A 118 12.28 8.54 17.67
C MET A 118 13.58 9.28 17.35
N PRO A 119 13.60 10.23 16.40
CA PRO A 119 14.77 11.06 16.14
C PRO A 119 15.04 12.00 17.34
N ASN A 120 16.30 12.38 17.54
CA ASN A 120 16.66 13.33 18.59
C ASN A 120 16.03 14.70 18.37
N GLU A 121 15.88 15.10 17.11
CA GLU A 121 15.29 16.38 16.69
C GLU A 121 14.44 16.19 15.43
N ASN A 122 13.41 17.03 15.26
CA ASN A 122 12.70 17.11 13.99
C ASN A 122 13.64 17.66 12.92
N THR A 123 13.77 16.95 11.81
CA THR A 123 14.66 17.34 10.70
C THR A 123 13.92 17.29 9.38
N LEU A 124 14.15 18.32 8.55
CA LEU A 124 13.61 18.34 7.18
C LEU A 124 14.21 17.22 6.32
N PRO A 125 13.42 16.59 5.46
CA PRO A 125 13.94 15.68 4.45
C PRO A 125 14.77 16.45 3.42
N ARG A 126 15.66 15.72 2.73
CA ARG A 126 16.38 16.30 1.58
C ARG A 126 15.41 16.44 0.41
N VAL A 127 15.44 17.60 -0.24
CA VAL A 127 14.67 17.84 -1.45
C VAL A 127 15.18 16.94 -2.57
N ASN A 128 14.27 16.33 -3.31
CA ASN A 128 14.62 15.57 -4.50
C ASN A 128 15.14 16.54 -5.58
N LYS A 129 16.42 16.41 -5.94
CA LYS A 129 17.04 17.23 -6.99
C LYS A 129 16.87 16.64 -8.38
N SER A 130 16.32 15.44 -8.46
CA SER A 130 16.16 14.72 -9.73
C SER A 130 14.74 14.91 -10.26
N SER A 131 14.51 16.03 -10.93
CA SER A 131 13.54 16.09 -12.02
C SER A 131 14.19 15.58 -13.30
N ALA A 132 14.83 14.42 -13.25
CA ALA A 132 15.21 13.74 -14.47
C ALA A 132 13.92 13.21 -15.08
N THR A 133 13.41 13.95 -16.04
CA THR A 133 12.38 13.56 -16.98
C THR A 133 12.84 12.27 -17.69
N THR A 134 12.61 11.14 -17.07
CA THR A 134 12.57 9.91 -17.82
C THR A 134 11.21 9.95 -18.48
N ASN A 135 11.16 10.33 -19.75
CA ASN A 135 9.98 10.18 -20.58
C ASN A 135 9.68 8.68 -20.68
N ILE A 136 8.97 8.16 -19.70
CA ILE A 136 8.40 6.82 -19.76
C ILE A 136 7.14 6.95 -20.59
N THR A 137 7.32 6.82 -21.89
CA THR A 137 6.21 6.76 -22.85
C THR A 137 5.74 5.31 -22.88
N THR A 138 4.81 4.97 -22.01
CA THR A 138 4.21 3.65 -21.96
C THR A 138 3.05 3.56 -22.95
N ALA A 139 3.39 3.47 -24.21
CA ALA A 139 2.36 3.35 -25.26
C ALA A 139 1.47 2.08 -25.11
N ASN A 140 1.92 1.08 -24.34
CA ASN A 140 1.27 -0.22 -24.24
C ASN A 140 0.91 -0.65 -22.81
N GLU A 141 1.12 0.18 -21.80
CA GLU A 141 0.72 -0.14 -20.44
C GLU A 141 -0.77 0.13 -20.24
N ILE A 142 -1.49 -0.88 -19.75
CA ILE A 142 -2.91 -0.78 -19.38
C ILE A 142 -3.03 -1.11 -17.89
N ALA A 143 -3.51 -0.15 -17.10
CA ALA A 143 -3.75 -0.33 -15.67
C ALA A 143 -5.25 -0.32 -15.39
N ILE A 144 -5.73 -1.30 -14.61
CA ILE A 144 -7.16 -1.48 -14.28
C ILE A 144 -7.26 -1.80 -12.78
N MET A 145 -8.10 -1.04 -12.08
CA MET A 145 -8.37 -1.37 -10.67
C MET A 145 -9.21 -2.65 -10.59
N ALA A 146 -8.96 -3.49 -9.58
CA ALA A 146 -9.66 -4.77 -9.46
C ALA A 146 -11.19 -4.63 -9.36
N HIS A 147 -11.69 -3.49 -8.88
CA HIS A 147 -13.13 -3.24 -8.79
C HIS A 147 -13.76 -2.69 -10.09
N ASP A 148 -12.96 -2.40 -11.13
CA ASP A 148 -13.44 -1.95 -12.44
C ASP A 148 -13.67 -3.13 -13.40
N TYR A 149 -14.12 -4.26 -12.86
CA TYR A 149 -14.45 -5.44 -13.65
C TYR A 149 -15.69 -5.21 -14.53
N THR A 150 -15.73 -5.85 -15.70
CA THR A 150 -16.89 -5.81 -16.61
C THR A 150 -17.96 -6.81 -16.21
N LYS A 151 -17.54 -7.96 -15.66
CA LYS A 151 -18.47 -8.98 -15.19
C LYS A 151 -17.91 -9.72 -13.99
N ARG A 152 -18.80 -10.09 -13.06
CA ARG A 152 -18.52 -10.97 -11.93
C ARG A 152 -19.37 -12.23 -12.01
N THR A 153 -18.75 -13.37 -11.78
CA THR A 153 -19.43 -14.66 -11.65
C THR A 153 -19.09 -15.24 -10.29
N ASP A 154 -20.11 -15.54 -9.51
CA ASP A 154 -19.96 -16.13 -8.19
C ASP A 154 -19.79 -17.65 -8.32
N ALA A 155 -19.05 -18.28 -7.40
CA ALA A 155 -19.04 -19.73 -7.21
C ALA A 155 -20.19 -20.14 -6.26
N GLU A 156 -20.40 -21.44 -6.08
CA GLU A 156 -21.47 -21.96 -5.23
C GLU A 156 -21.35 -21.47 -3.79
N ASP A 157 -20.13 -21.42 -3.26
CA ASP A 157 -19.83 -21.11 -1.85
C ASP A 157 -18.94 -19.87 -1.67
N ALA A 158 -18.66 -19.12 -2.74
CA ALA A 158 -17.74 -17.97 -2.69
C ALA A 158 -18.11 -16.90 -3.71
N ARG A 159 -17.83 -15.64 -3.35
CA ARG A 159 -18.04 -14.48 -4.23
C ARG A 159 -16.96 -13.44 -4.03
N TRP A 160 -16.66 -12.69 -5.08
CA TRP A 160 -15.86 -11.48 -4.98
C TRP A 160 -16.67 -10.35 -4.35
N VAL A 161 -16.09 -9.66 -3.37
CA VAL A 161 -16.71 -8.49 -2.72
C VAL A 161 -15.75 -7.31 -2.72
N PHE A 162 -16.31 -6.12 -2.81
CA PHE A 162 -15.54 -4.90 -2.66
C PHE A 162 -15.29 -4.61 -1.19
N LEU A 163 -14.04 -4.41 -0.80
CA LEU A 163 -13.58 -4.12 0.55
C LEU A 163 -13.16 -2.63 0.62
N PRO A 164 -14.07 -1.73 1.02
CA PRO A 164 -13.81 -0.30 0.98
C PRO A 164 -12.72 0.11 1.98
N GLY A 165 -11.85 1.03 1.56
CA GLY A 165 -10.78 1.57 2.40
C GLY A 165 -9.64 0.60 2.72
N LEU A 166 -9.66 -0.60 2.17
CA LEU A 166 -8.57 -1.56 2.30
C LEU A 166 -7.55 -1.36 1.17
N GLY A 167 -6.25 -1.38 1.50
CA GLY A 167 -5.17 -1.19 0.53
C GLY A 167 -4.79 0.27 0.31
N ARG A 168 -4.34 0.60 -0.89
CA ARG A 168 -3.78 1.92 -1.22
C ARG A 168 -4.81 2.92 -1.76
N GLY A 169 -5.90 2.42 -2.33
CA GLY A 169 -6.90 3.21 -3.02
C GLY A 169 -8.23 3.29 -2.29
N LYS A 170 -9.32 3.32 -3.07
CA LYS A 170 -10.70 3.37 -2.55
C LYS A 170 -11.12 2.07 -1.87
N GLY A 171 -10.49 0.98 -2.23
CA GLY A 171 -10.76 -0.37 -1.76
C GLY A 171 -10.36 -1.41 -2.81
N ASN A 172 -10.42 -2.67 -2.44
CA ASN A 172 -9.93 -3.80 -3.21
C ASN A 172 -10.97 -4.90 -3.30
N MET A 173 -10.71 -5.91 -4.16
CA MET A 173 -11.58 -7.06 -4.31
C MET A 173 -11.05 -8.24 -3.50
N GLY A 174 -11.85 -8.78 -2.63
CA GLY A 174 -11.56 -9.98 -1.82
C GLY A 174 -12.67 -11.02 -1.95
N ILE A 175 -12.45 -12.20 -1.38
CA ILE A 175 -13.42 -13.30 -1.37
C ILE A 175 -14.20 -13.34 -0.06
N GLU A 176 -15.49 -13.59 -0.16
CA GLU A 176 -16.38 -13.85 0.97
C GLU A 176 -17.16 -15.16 0.72
N PRO A 177 -17.20 -16.06 1.71
CA PRO A 177 -16.43 -16.05 2.96
C PRO A 177 -14.95 -16.42 2.73
N VAL A 178 -14.04 -15.90 3.54
CA VAL A 178 -12.61 -16.28 3.51
C VAL A 178 -12.34 -17.74 3.88
N THR A 179 -13.37 -18.42 4.41
CA THR A 179 -13.37 -19.84 4.74
C THR A 179 -13.84 -20.73 3.60
N ALA A 180 -14.15 -20.17 2.44
CA ALA A 180 -14.56 -20.94 1.26
C ALA A 180 -13.52 -21.99 0.89
N MET A 181 -13.96 -23.03 0.22
CA MET A 181 -13.06 -24.11 -0.22
C MET A 181 -12.18 -23.65 -1.38
N SER A 182 -10.96 -24.20 -1.45
CA SER A 182 -10.08 -24.00 -2.61
C SER A 182 -10.68 -24.62 -3.87
N ARG A 183 -10.51 -23.92 -4.99
CA ARG A 183 -11.06 -24.29 -6.31
C ARG A 183 -9.96 -24.43 -7.38
N PRO A 184 -9.07 -25.44 -7.27
CA PRO A 184 -7.93 -25.59 -8.16
C PRO A 184 -8.30 -25.88 -9.62
N GLU A 185 -9.49 -26.42 -9.86
CA GLU A 185 -9.99 -26.75 -11.19
C GLU A 185 -10.45 -25.52 -12.00
N GLY A 186 -10.45 -24.34 -11.37
CA GLY A 186 -10.79 -23.08 -12.04
C GLY A 186 -12.29 -22.82 -12.18
N ASP A 187 -13.08 -23.41 -11.31
CA ASP A 187 -14.51 -23.21 -11.13
C ASP A 187 -14.85 -22.21 -10.00
N GLY A 188 -13.85 -21.48 -9.52
CA GLY A 188 -14.00 -20.48 -8.47
C GLY A 188 -14.66 -19.19 -8.96
N ALA A 189 -15.02 -18.35 -7.99
CA ALA A 189 -15.56 -17.02 -8.28
C ALA A 189 -14.62 -16.22 -9.18
N THR A 190 -15.16 -15.54 -10.19
CA THR A 190 -14.38 -14.95 -11.27
C THR A 190 -14.73 -13.47 -11.47
N LEU A 191 -13.69 -12.65 -11.67
CA LEU A 191 -13.79 -11.29 -12.20
C LEU A 191 -13.31 -11.28 -13.65
N GLU A 192 -14.06 -10.65 -14.54
CA GLU A 192 -13.76 -10.56 -15.97
C GLU A 192 -13.50 -9.09 -16.35
N TYR A 193 -12.45 -8.86 -17.13
CA TYR A 193 -12.04 -7.54 -17.61
C TYR A 193 -11.92 -7.58 -19.12
N GLU A 194 -12.71 -6.76 -19.82
CA GLU A 194 -12.58 -6.58 -21.26
C GLU A 194 -11.45 -5.61 -21.56
N ILE A 195 -10.39 -6.08 -22.21
CA ILE A 195 -9.18 -5.31 -22.48
C ILE A 195 -8.91 -5.31 -23.99
N ASN A 196 -8.72 -4.13 -24.57
CA ASN A 196 -8.35 -3.99 -25.96
C ASN A 196 -6.82 -4.04 -26.12
N PHE A 197 -6.33 -5.13 -26.71
CA PHE A 197 -4.91 -5.34 -26.96
C PHE A 197 -4.51 -4.84 -28.35
N SER A 198 -3.55 -3.92 -28.39
CA SER A 198 -2.98 -3.41 -29.64
C SER A 198 -2.01 -4.39 -30.30
N GLN A 199 -1.51 -5.38 -29.54
CA GLN A 199 -0.55 -6.37 -29.99
C GLN A 199 -0.95 -7.77 -29.55
N LYS A 200 -0.73 -8.76 -30.43
CA LYS A 200 -0.87 -10.19 -30.13
C LYS A 200 0.46 -10.77 -29.62
N GLY A 201 0.38 -12.00 -29.10
CA GLY A 201 1.54 -12.75 -28.60
C GLY A 201 1.80 -12.51 -27.10
N LYS A 202 3.01 -12.76 -26.68
CA LYS A 202 3.38 -12.69 -25.26
C LYS A 202 3.28 -11.25 -24.74
N GLN A 203 2.51 -11.11 -23.67
CA GLN A 203 2.35 -9.88 -22.90
C GLN A 203 2.65 -10.20 -21.43
N LYS A 204 3.08 -9.23 -20.66
CA LYS A 204 3.26 -9.38 -19.21
C LYS A 204 2.03 -8.87 -18.47
N LEU A 205 1.47 -9.68 -17.59
CA LEU A 205 0.46 -9.27 -16.64
C LEU A 205 1.11 -9.18 -15.25
N ALA A 206 0.98 -8.04 -14.60
CA ALA A 206 1.29 -7.86 -13.19
C ALA A 206 -0.01 -7.71 -12.41
N LEU A 207 -0.20 -8.55 -11.40
CA LEU A 207 -1.33 -8.51 -10.49
C LEU A 207 -0.86 -7.94 -9.15
N GLY A 208 -1.40 -6.81 -8.75
CA GLY A 208 -1.18 -6.21 -7.44
C GLY A 208 -2.12 -6.82 -6.41
N ILE A 209 -1.58 -7.45 -5.38
CA ILE A 209 -2.35 -8.05 -4.29
C ILE A 209 -1.92 -7.45 -2.95
N LEU A 210 -2.80 -7.49 -1.97
CA LEU A 210 -2.39 -7.17 -0.60
C LEU A 210 -1.48 -8.26 -0.05
N PRO A 211 -0.44 -7.89 0.71
CA PRO A 211 0.41 -8.87 1.38
C PRO A 211 -0.42 -9.69 2.38
N THR A 212 -0.49 -10.98 2.15
CA THR A 212 -1.25 -11.92 2.98
C THR A 212 -0.33 -13.02 3.46
N ASN A 213 -0.45 -13.39 4.73
CA ASN A 213 0.23 -14.56 5.27
C ASN A 213 -0.47 -15.84 4.81
N ASP A 214 0.32 -16.87 4.55
CA ASP A 214 -0.16 -18.22 4.34
C ASP A 214 -0.65 -18.80 5.69
N VAL A 215 -1.92 -18.59 6.00
CA VAL A 215 -2.53 -19.05 7.26
C VAL A 215 -2.90 -20.54 7.22
N ASN A 216 -2.95 -21.12 6.03
CA ASN A 216 -3.18 -22.54 5.82
C ASN A 216 -2.17 -23.11 4.81
N PRO A 217 -0.95 -23.49 5.27
CA PRO A 217 0.11 -23.99 4.39
C PRO A 217 -0.28 -25.19 3.53
N ALA A 218 -1.24 -26.00 3.97
CA ALA A 218 -1.74 -27.14 3.20
C ALA A 218 -2.62 -26.74 2.01
N ARG A 219 -3.18 -25.52 2.04
CA ARG A 219 -4.04 -24.98 0.98
C ARG A 219 -3.23 -24.24 -0.07
N GLY A 220 -2.48 -23.24 0.34
CA GLY A 220 -1.74 -22.34 -0.53
C GLY A 220 -2.34 -20.94 -0.62
N LEU A 221 -1.71 -20.08 -1.44
CA LEU A 221 -2.18 -18.73 -1.77
C LEU A 221 -2.17 -18.60 -3.30
N ARG A 222 -3.13 -19.24 -3.97
CA ARG A 222 -3.15 -19.36 -5.43
C ARG A 222 -4.29 -18.56 -6.03
N ILE A 223 -4.04 -17.98 -7.19
CA ILE A 223 -5.01 -17.29 -8.01
C ILE A 223 -4.85 -17.71 -9.47
N GLY A 224 -5.95 -17.83 -10.20
CA GLY A 224 -5.96 -18.21 -11.59
C GLY A 224 -6.08 -17.01 -12.51
N ILE A 225 -5.36 -17.05 -13.64
CA ILE A 225 -5.50 -16.11 -14.75
C ILE A 225 -5.89 -16.90 -15.99
N ARG A 226 -6.90 -16.43 -16.71
CA ARG A 226 -7.35 -17.03 -17.96
C ARG A 226 -7.64 -15.95 -18.98
N ILE A 227 -7.18 -16.16 -20.21
CA ILE A 227 -7.51 -15.30 -21.35
C ILE A 227 -8.63 -15.96 -22.14
N ASP A 228 -9.74 -15.27 -22.30
CA ASP A 228 -10.95 -15.76 -22.94
C ASP A 228 -11.41 -17.12 -22.33
N ASN A 229 -11.46 -18.16 -23.15
CA ASN A 229 -11.77 -19.53 -22.74
C ASN A 229 -10.54 -20.45 -22.83
N GLY A 230 -9.34 -19.89 -22.87
CA GLY A 230 -8.08 -20.65 -22.88
C GLY A 230 -7.79 -21.38 -21.58
N GLU A 231 -6.61 -21.98 -21.50
CA GLU A 231 -6.15 -22.64 -20.28
C GLU A 231 -5.94 -21.65 -19.15
N MET A 232 -6.26 -22.08 -17.94
CA MET A 232 -6.00 -21.29 -16.73
C MET A 232 -4.55 -21.44 -16.32
N GLN A 233 -3.88 -20.32 -16.14
CA GLN A 233 -2.58 -20.24 -15.53
C GLN A 233 -2.73 -19.97 -14.04
N THR A 234 -2.02 -20.71 -13.20
CA THR A 234 -2.06 -20.56 -11.75
C THR A 234 -0.83 -19.78 -11.27
N ILE A 235 -1.06 -18.77 -10.46
CA ILE A 235 -0.02 -18.03 -9.76
C ILE A 235 -0.10 -18.40 -8.29
N ASP A 236 1.01 -18.84 -7.69
CA ASP A 236 1.13 -19.01 -6.25
C ASP A 236 1.78 -17.78 -5.64
N ALA A 237 1.03 -17.05 -4.83
CA ALA A 237 1.54 -15.85 -4.16
C ALA A 237 2.70 -16.12 -3.20
N ARG A 238 3.01 -17.38 -2.89
CA ARG A 238 4.17 -17.76 -2.08
C ARG A 238 5.47 -17.83 -2.87
N GLN A 239 5.41 -17.82 -4.21
CA GLN A 239 6.60 -17.89 -5.05
C GLN A 239 7.60 -16.77 -4.75
N GLY A 240 8.87 -17.14 -4.70
CA GLY A 240 9.97 -16.20 -4.40
C GLY A 240 10.13 -15.86 -2.92
N TYR A 241 9.31 -16.40 -2.05
CA TYR A 241 9.62 -16.41 -0.63
C TYR A 241 10.57 -17.56 -0.34
N VAL A 242 11.76 -17.23 0.12
CA VAL A 242 12.71 -18.19 0.64
C VAL A 242 12.57 -18.25 2.14
N ASP A 243 12.42 -19.43 2.74
CA ASP A 243 12.40 -19.52 4.18
C ASP A 243 13.79 -19.25 4.74
N THR A 244 13.95 -18.07 5.33
CA THR A 244 15.19 -17.66 6.02
C THR A 244 15.19 -18.07 7.49
N PHE A 245 14.18 -18.82 7.94
CA PHE A 245 14.13 -19.36 9.31
C PHE A 245 15.09 -20.55 9.55
N ASN A 246 16.03 -20.75 8.69
CA ASN A 246 17.24 -21.48 9.04
C ASN A 246 18.00 -20.88 10.25
N GLU A 247 17.43 -19.87 10.88
CA GLU A 247 18.09 -19.03 11.85
C GLU A 247 17.78 -19.39 13.28
N TYR A 248 17.16 -20.50 13.55
CA TYR A 248 17.32 -21.15 14.85
C TYR A 248 18.75 -21.73 14.97
N THR A 249 19.74 -20.94 14.55
CA THR A 249 21.13 -21.26 14.81
C THR A 249 21.39 -21.19 16.31
N LYS A 250 22.33 -21.98 16.79
CA LYS A 250 22.75 -21.92 18.21
C LYS A 250 23.03 -20.49 18.67
N ASP A 251 23.59 -19.65 17.80
CA ASP A 251 23.92 -18.26 18.10
C ASP A 251 22.70 -17.36 18.24
N ASN A 252 21.67 -17.53 17.42
CA ASN A 252 20.44 -16.75 17.53
C ASN A 252 19.61 -17.18 18.74
N LEU A 253 19.60 -18.45 19.07
CA LEU A 253 18.99 -18.96 20.29
C LEU A 253 19.67 -18.44 21.54
N ALA A 254 21.01 -18.40 21.54
CA ALA A 254 21.79 -17.84 22.66
C ALA A 254 21.52 -16.34 22.85
N ARG A 255 21.40 -15.56 21.78
CA ARG A 255 21.08 -14.12 21.84
C ARG A 255 19.66 -13.85 22.32
N SER A 256 18.70 -14.66 21.90
CA SER A 256 17.30 -14.50 22.31
C SER A 256 16.98 -15.04 23.70
N LYS A 257 17.95 -15.67 24.39
CA LYS A 257 17.75 -16.37 25.67
C LYS A 257 16.65 -17.42 25.66
N VAL A 258 16.35 -17.98 24.49
CA VAL A 258 15.37 -19.05 24.35
C VAL A 258 16.06 -20.36 24.77
N LEU A 259 15.51 -21.02 25.77
CA LEU A 259 16.09 -22.24 26.35
C LEU A 259 15.88 -23.49 25.51
N LYS A 260 14.95 -23.47 24.58
CA LYS A 260 14.65 -24.59 23.68
C LYS A 260 14.45 -24.08 22.26
N PRO A 261 14.97 -24.80 21.24
CA PRO A 261 14.63 -24.48 19.85
C PRO A 261 13.15 -24.65 19.63
N LEU A 262 12.54 -23.68 18.97
CA LEU A 262 11.18 -23.83 18.47
C LEU A 262 11.17 -24.94 17.40
N PRO A 263 10.09 -25.74 17.33
CA PRO A 263 9.99 -26.77 16.31
C PRO A 263 10.08 -26.13 14.93
N LYS A 264 10.88 -26.73 14.03
CA LYS A 264 10.93 -26.34 12.62
C LYS A 264 9.51 -26.41 12.06
N PRO A 265 9.04 -25.40 11.30
CA PRO A 265 7.78 -25.49 10.60
C PRO A 265 7.70 -26.76 9.76
N ALA A 266 6.54 -27.39 9.73
CA ALA A 266 6.31 -28.63 9.00
C ALA A 266 6.46 -28.50 7.48
N SER A 267 6.48 -27.27 6.96
CA SER A 267 6.60 -26.96 5.54
C SER A 267 7.74 -25.97 5.33
N ASP A 268 8.61 -26.24 4.35
CA ASP A 268 9.65 -25.31 3.91
C ASP A 268 9.07 -24.04 3.27
N ILE A 269 7.77 -24.06 2.98
CA ILE A 269 7.01 -22.94 2.42
C ILE A 269 6.41 -22.06 3.53
N TYR A 270 6.43 -22.51 4.77
CA TYR A 270 5.90 -21.72 5.89
C TYR A 270 6.66 -20.41 6.02
N LEU A 271 5.95 -19.34 5.74
CA LEU A 271 6.50 -18.01 5.69
C LEU A 271 6.43 -17.37 7.05
N SER A 272 7.55 -17.23 7.68
CA SER A 272 7.62 -16.28 8.78
C SER A 272 7.49 -14.87 8.20
N GLY A 273 6.59 -14.05 8.77
CA GLY A 273 6.40 -12.67 8.36
C GLY A 273 7.61 -11.74 8.57
N PHE A 274 8.77 -12.28 8.89
CA PHE A 274 10.00 -11.51 9.21
C PHE A 274 10.99 -11.41 8.06
N ARG A 275 10.64 -11.85 6.85
CA ARG A 275 11.51 -11.72 5.71
C ARG A 275 11.60 -10.29 5.24
N GLN A 276 12.78 -9.91 4.82
CA GLN A 276 13.03 -8.56 4.34
C GLN A 276 12.10 -8.20 3.15
N ARG A 277 11.86 -9.15 2.25
CA ARG A 277 10.97 -8.95 1.09
C ARG A 277 9.52 -8.78 1.54
N MET A 278 8.99 -9.68 2.35
CA MET A 278 7.64 -9.55 2.87
C MET A 278 7.49 -8.28 3.73
N ARG A 279 8.53 -7.92 4.47
CA ARG A 279 8.55 -6.68 5.23
C ARG A 279 8.38 -5.47 4.31
N SER A 280 9.11 -5.37 3.20
CA SER A 280 8.94 -4.26 2.24
C SER A 280 7.55 -4.26 1.62
N GLU A 281 7.02 -5.42 1.23
CA GLU A 281 5.67 -5.55 0.67
C GLU A 281 4.59 -5.14 1.68
N VAL A 282 4.72 -5.50 2.96
CA VAL A 282 3.83 -5.05 4.03
C VAL A 282 3.92 -3.54 4.23
N PHE A 283 5.11 -2.97 4.16
CA PHE A 283 5.29 -1.52 4.26
C PHE A 283 4.71 -0.77 3.07
N ASP A 284 4.84 -1.34 1.89
CA ASP A 284 4.25 -0.78 0.67
C ASP A 284 2.76 -1.11 0.55
N ASN A 285 2.25 -2.01 1.41
CA ASN A 285 0.87 -2.51 1.42
C ASN A 285 0.45 -3.10 0.05
N LEU A 286 1.41 -3.64 -0.69
CA LEU A 286 1.20 -4.23 -2.00
C LEU A 286 2.30 -5.24 -2.32
N ARG A 287 1.91 -6.31 -2.98
CA ARG A 287 2.78 -7.29 -3.60
C ARG A 287 2.42 -7.46 -5.07
N TRP A 288 3.42 -7.45 -5.94
CA TRP A 288 3.25 -7.71 -7.35
C TRP A 288 3.53 -9.17 -7.68
N LEU A 289 2.58 -9.79 -8.38
CA LEU A 289 2.71 -11.12 -8.96
C LEU A 289 2.73 -10.95 -10.48
N SER A 290 3.78 -11.40 -11.14
CA SER A 290 3.92 -11.25 -12.59
C SER A 290 3.84 -12.60 -13.29
N ILE A 291 3.15 -12.63 -14.43
CA ILE A 291 3.00 -13.80 -15.28
C ILE A 291 2.99 -13.38 -16.75
N ASP A 292 3.52 -14.23 -17.62
CA ASP A 292 3.38 -14.06 -19.05
C ASP A 292 2.02 -14.60 -19.50
N ILE A 293 1.28 -13.81 -20.23
CA ILE A 293 0.01 -14.19 -20.87
C ILE A 293 0.20 -14.19 -22.38
N ASP A 294 -0.49 -15.07 -23.10
CA ASP A 294 -0.45 -15.12 -24.56
C ASP A 294 -1.78 -14.61 -25.15
N ILE A 295 -1.70 -13.51 -25.88
CA ILE A 295 -2.85 -12.88 -26.51
C ILE A 295 -2.97 -13.39 -27.95
N PRO A 296 -4.05 -14.13 -28.28
CA PRO A 296 -4.13 -14.84 -29.55
C PRO A 296 -4.24 -13.91 -30.77
N THR A 297 -4.95 -12.79 -30.64
CA THR A 297 -5.14 -11.79 -31.70
C THR A 297 -5.10 -10.39 -31.14
N THR A 298 -5.00 -9.37 -32.00
CA THR A 298 -5.27 -7.99 -31.62
C THR A 298 -6.78 -7.77 -31.46
N GLY A 299 -7.17 -6.83 -30.63
CA GLY A 299 -8.57 -6.52 -30.35
C GLY A 299 -8.96 -6.76 -28.90
N THR A 300 -10.26 -6.82 -28.65
CA THR A 300 -10.79 -7.00 -27.30
C THR A 300 -10.75 -8.46 -26.89
N HIS A 301 -10.10 -8.74 -25.74
CA HIS A 301 -10.05 -10.03 -25.09
C HIS A 301 -10.51 -9.90 -23.64
N THR A 302 -11.01 -11.01 -23.09
CA THR A 302 -11.41 -11.06 -21.68
C THR A 302 -10.27 -11.64 -20.83
N VAL A 303 -9.74 -10.84 -19.94
CA VAL A 303 -8.83 -11.32 -18.89
C VAL A 303 -9.66 -11.70 -17.67
N LYS A 304 -9.57 -12.95 -17.23
CA LYS A 304 -10.30 -13.49 -16.08
C LYS A 304 -9.37 -13.69 -14.92
N VAL A 305 -9.76 -13.16 -13.78
CA VAL A 305 -9.10 -13.40 -12.47
C VAL A 305 -9.99 -14.36 -11.71
N VAL A 306 -9.51 -15.58 -11.50
CA VAL A 306 -10.28 -16.71 -10.96
C VAL A 306 -9.78 -16.99 -9.54
N MET A 307 -10.67 -17.03 -8.58
CA MET A 307 -10.38 -17.51 -7.24
C MET A 307 -9.94 -18.97 -7.28
N ILE A 308 -8.76 -19.27 -6.72
CA ILE A 308 -8.37 -20.62 -6.35
C ILE A 308 -8.41 -20.75 -4.83
N ASP A 309 -7.69 -19.91 -4.13
CA ASP A 309 -7.69 -19.82 -2.66
C ASP A 309 -8.32 -18.49 -2.22
N PRO A 310 -9.16 -18.48 -1.17
CA PRO A 310 -10.00 -17.31 -0.86
C PRO A 310 -9.27 -16.16 -0.13
N GLU A 311 -8.05 -16.36 0.34
CA GLU A 311 -7.33 -15.38 1.16
C GLU A 311 -6.66 -14.25 0.35
N ILE A 312 -6.74 -14.31 -0.98
CA ILE A 312 -6.09 -13.29 -1.85
C ILE A 312 -7.02 -12.10 -2.05
N VAL A 313 -6.49 -10.93 -1.79
CA VAL A 313 -7.16 -9.64 -2.05
C VAL A 313 -6.44 -8.93 -3.19
N VAL A 314 -7.17 -8.62 -4.26
CA VAL A 314 -6.63 -8.03 -5.49
C VAL A 314 -6.90 -6.54 -5.50
N GLU A 315 -5.86 -5.75 -5.77
CA GLU A 315 -5.97 -4.30 -5.89
C GLU A 315 -6.04 -3.84 -7.35
N LYS A 316 -5.14 -4.36 -8.21
CA LYS A 316 -4.94 -3.82 -9.55
C LYS A 316 -4.34 -4.86 -10.49
N LEU A 317 -4.67 -4.73 -11.77
CA LEU A 317 -4.03 -5.43 -12.88
C LEU A 317 -3.26 -4.41 -13.72
N ILE A 318 -2.05 -4.75 -14.15
CA ILE A 318 -1.28 -3.96 -15.11
C ILE A 318 -0.81 -4.88 -16.24
N ILE A 319 -1.17 -4.53 -17.46
CA ILE A 319 -0.65 -5.18 -18.66
C ILE A 319 0.59 -4.41 -19.13
N ASN A 320 1.65 -5.13 -19.43
CA ASN A 320 2.94 -4.59 -19.86
C ASN A 320 3.45 -3.45 -18.99
N PRO A 321 3.62 -3.68 -17.68
CA PRO A 321 4.17 -2.65 -16.80
C PRO A 321 5.56 -2.25 -17.26
N ASP A 322 5.81 -0.95 -17.42
CA ASP A 322 7.15 -0.45 -17.75
C ASP A 322 8.12 -0.67 -16.61
N ASN A 323 7.60 -0.67 -15.40
CA ASN A 323 8.34 -0.95 -14.18
C ASN A 323 7.52 -1.91 -13.31
N GLU A 324 8.14 -3.00 -12.86
CA GLU A 324 7.51 -3.96 -11.93
C GLU A 324 7.16 -3.32 -10.58
N HIS A 325 7.75 -2.17 -10.28
CA HIS A 325 7.48 -1.38 -9.07
C HIS A 325 7.15 0.07 -9.46
N PRO A 326 5.97 0.29 -10.05
CA PRO A 326 5.52 1.66 -10.31
C PRO A 326 5.41 2.43 -9.00
N SER A 327 5.25 3.75 -9.08
CA SER A 327 4.99 4.61 -7.93
C SER A 327 3.85 4.07 -7.04
N TYR A 328 3.65 4.63 -5.85
CA TYR A 328 2.76 4.06 -4.83
C TYR A 328 1.35 3.71 -5.35
N HIS A 329 0.71 4.60 -6.12
CA HIS A 329 -0.58 4.30 -6.75
C HIS A 329 -0.44 3.77 -8.19
N GLY A 330 0.70 4.04 -8.84
CA GLY A 330 0.90 3.73 -10.25
C GLY A 330 0.03 4.59 -11.17
N LYS A 331 -0.16 4.10 -12.39
CA LYS A 331 -1.09 4.69 -13.34
C LYS A 331 -2.52 4.37 -12.91
N GLU A 332 -3.36 5.39 -12.77
CA GLU A 332 -4.80 5.29 -12.51
C GLU A 332 -5.59 5.44 -13.81
#